data_9ea6e6353af7919000e6262370090662
#
_entry.id   9ea6e6353af7919000e6262370090662
#
_cell.length_a   1.000
_cell.length_b   1.000
_cell.length_c   1.000
_cell.angle_alpha   90.00
_cell.angle_beta   90.00
_cell.angle_gamma   90.00
#
_symmetry.space_group_name_H-M   'P 1'
#
loop_
_entity.id
_entity.type
_entity.pdbx_description
1 polymer ?
#
loop_
_entity_poly.entity_id
_entity_poly.type
_entity_poly.pdbx_seq_one_letter_code
_entity_poly.pdbx_strand_id
1 'polypeptide(L)'
;MAFQVKKAKREKIYVKVALMAPSGGGKTYGSLRLATGMAEEIKNETGKDAKILLANTEQKRGYYYANEFDYDIVDIDAPHNPEKYVELIEFAVSEGYDILIIDSSSHEWEGKGGCLELQQQAGGTYQAWGKVTPRHNKFINAIADSPIHIIATMRGKDQYEVSKDDRGKTSVQKLGVGAKQRDGFEYEFTCTFLIDQKTNCAEVQKDNTHIFEHEGATLLTENHGKKIMQWANSGEGYTPVVRKEETNTDTADADDGITAIKKEIISYCTKLGGTKNEELMTTLKAYVPSGNPNGIKDIDAAKECLEKIKAIKPIEA
;
A
#
# COMPACT_ATOMS: atom_id res chain seq x y z
N MET A 1 -13.19 21.15 17.32
CA MET A 1 -14.03 20.14 16.61
C MET A 1 -15.14 19.67 17.54
N ALA A 2 -16.38 19.58 17.07
CA ALA A 2 -17.48 19.03 17.88
C ALA A 2 -17.58 17.53 17.55
N PHE A 3 -17.55 16.67 18.58
CA PHE A 3 -17.79 15.23 18.42
C PHE A 3 -19.27 15.01 18.05
N GLN A 4 -19.53 14.20 17.03
CA GLN A 4 -20.86 13.77 16.66
C GLN A 4 -21.08 12.33 17.14
N VAL A 5 -22.10 12.10 17.95
CA VAL A 5 -22.47 10.78 18.43
C VAL A 5 -23.61 10.25 17.55
N LYS A 6 -23.43 9.06 16.97
CA LYS A 6 -24.48 8.33 16.25
C LYS A 6 -24.58 6.91 16.78
N LYS A 7 -25.76 6.28 16.64
CA LYS A 7 -25.92 4.86 16.97
C LYS A 7 -25.15 4.04 15.92
N ALA A 8 -24.30 3.12 16.38
CA ALA A 8 -23.58 2.23 15.49
C ALA A 8 -24.54 1.33 14.71
N LYS A 9 -24.31 1.21 13.42
CA LYS A 9 -24.95 0.27 12.53
C LYS A 9 -23.86 -0.50 11.80
N ARG A 10 -24.13 -1.76 11.47
CA ARG A 10 -23.22 -2.54 10.63
C ARG A 10 -23.30 -2.01 9.21
N GLU A 11 -22.15 -1.61 8.67
CA GLU A 11 -22.01 -1.12 7.30
C GLU A 11 -21.30 -2.18 6.44
N LYS A 12 -21.54 -2.19 5.14
CA LYS A 12 -20.75 -2.93 4.15
C LYS A 12 -19.31 -2.40 4.19
N ILE A 13 -18.31 -3.28 4.19
CA ILE A 13 -16.91 -2.92 4.31
C ILE A 13 -16.05 -3.54 3.20
N TYR A 14 -14.91 -2.92 2.92
CA TYR A 14 -13.86 -3.49 2.08
C TYR A 14 -12.90 -4.29 2.98
N VAL A 15 -12.90 -5.62 2.83
CA VAL A 15 -12.09 -6.51 3.65
C VAL A 15 -10.61 -6.44 3.27
N LYS A 16 -9.76 -6.59 4.29
CA LYS A 16 -8.31 -6.69 4.16
C LYS A 16 -7.90 -8.06 4.71
N VAL A 17 -7.30 -8.88 3.88
CA VAL A 17 -6.91 -10.25 4.23
C VAL A 17 -5.40 -10.39 4.15
N ALA A 18 -4.78 -11.05 5.12
CA ALA A 18 -3.36 -11.35 5.12
C ALA A 18 -3.11 -12.86 5.03
N LEU A 19 -2.16 -13.26 4.18
CA LEU A 19 -1.68 -14.64 4.08
C LEU A 19 -0.20 -14.70 4.43
N MET A 20 0.16 -15.44 5.46
CA MET A 20 1.54 -15.64 5.88
C MET A 20 1.97 -17.07 5.57
N ALA A 21 3.15 -17.25 4.99
CA ALA A 21 3.78 -18.55 4.86
C ALA A 21 5.29 -18.42 4.55
N PRO A 22 6.09 -19.43 4.83
CA PRO A 22 7.42 -19.57 4.24
C PRO A 22 7.37 -19.60 2.71
N SER A 23 8.52 -19.48 2.05
CA SER A 23 8.60 -19.63 0.59
C SER A 23 8.12 -21.02 0.17
N GLY A 24 7.30 -21.11 -0.88
CA GLY A 24 6.71 -22.37 -1.34
C GLY A 24 5.48 -22.84 -0.54
N GLY A 25 5.01 -22.09 0.47
CA GLY A 25 3.84 -22.45 1.27
C GLY A 25 2.48 -22.15 0.61
N GLY A 26 2.42 -21.82 -0.69
CA GLY A 26 1.15 -21.68 -1.40
C GLY A 26 0.45 -20.32 -1.27
N LYS A 27 1.15 -19.25 -0.82
CA LYS A 27 0.57 -17.91 -0.64
C LYS A 27 -0.12 -17.36 -1.89
N THR A 28 0.62 -17.31 -3.01
CA THR A 28 0.11 -16.81 -4.30
C THR A 28 -1.11 -17.59 -4.76
N TYR A 29 -1.03 -18.93 -4.72
CA TYR A 29 -2.14 -19.80 -5.11
C TYR A 29 -3.36 -19.63 -4.20
N GLY A 30 -3.13 -19.60 -2.88
CA GLY A 30 -4.20 -19.35 -1.89
C GLY A 30 -4.85 -17.98 -2.04
N SER A 31 -4.07 -16.92 -2.33
CA SER A 31 -4.61 -15.58 -2.56
C SER A 31 -5.47 -15.52 -3.83
N LEU A 32 -5.07 -16.20 -4.91
CA LEU A 32 -5.85 -16.28 -6.14
C LEU A 32 -7.16 -17.04 -5.93
N ARG A 33 -7.15 -18.16 -5.20
CA ARG A 33 -8.38 -18.89 -4.85
C ARG A 33 -9.35 -18.04 -4.03
N LEU A 34 -8.85 -17.34 -3.01
CA LEU A 34 -9.67 -16.41 -2.23
C LEU A 34 -10.25 -15.30 -3.12
N ALA A 35 -9.41 -14.66 -3.93
CA ALA A 35 -9.83 -13.58 -4.83
C ALA A 35 -10.88 -14.05 -5.84
N THR A 36 -10.72 -15.24 -6.41
CA THR A 36 -11.72 -15.84 -7.32
C THR A 36 -13.06 -16.02 -6.62
N GLY A 37 -13.09 -16.59 -5.42
CA GLY A 37 -14.33 -16.74 -4.66
C GLY A 37 -14.96 -15.39 -4.25
N MET A 38 -14.13 -14.40 -3.93
CA MET A 38 -14.61 -13.04 -3.67
C MET A 38 -15.21 -12.42 -4.93
N ALA A 39 -14.56 -12.57 -6.09
CA ALA A 39 -15.03 -12.06 -7.37
C ALA A 39 -16.37 -12.69 -7.78
N GLU A 40 -16.53 -14.00 -7.60
CA GLU A 40 -17.78 -14.71 -7.85
C GLU A 40 -18.93 -14.15 -6.99
N GLU A 41 -18.68 -13.83 -5.73
CA GLU A 41 -19.70 -13.28 -4.85
C GLU A 41 -20.04 -11.82 -5.20
N ILE A 42 -19.05 -11.00 -5.59
CA ILE A 42 -19.29 -9.66 -6.13
C ILE A 42 -20.17 -9.73 -7.38
N LYS A 43 -19.88 -10.68 -8.28
CA LYS A 43 -20.69 -10.89 -9.49
C LYS A 43 -22.12 -11.32 -9.15
N ASN A 44 -22.30 -12.21 -8.18
CA ASN A 44 -23.63 -12.65 -7.73
C ASN A 44 -24.45 -11.48 -7.19
N GLU A 45 -23.82 -10.56 -6.46
CA GLU A 45 -24.49 -9.42 -5.84
C GLU A 45 -24.77 -8.28 -6.84
N THR A 46 -23.80 -7.99 -7.70
CA THR A 46 -23.83 -6.78 -8.55
C THR A 46 -24.24 -7.06 -10.00
N GLY A 47 -24.18 -8.32 -10.44
CA GLY A 47 -24.36 -8.74 -11.83
C GLY A 47 -23.18 -8.36 -12.75
N LYS A 48 -22.07 -7.84 -12.23
CA LYS A 48 -20.89 -7.43 -12.99
C LYS A 48 -19.69 -8.29 -12.60
N ASP A 49 -18.86 -8.59 -13.60
CA ASP A 49 -17.59 -9.27 -13.36
C ASP A 49 -16.68 -8.38 -12.54
N ALA A 50 -16.13 -8.93 -11.44
CA ALA A 50 -15.17 -8.25 -10.61
C ALA A 50 -13.78 -8.35 -11.23
N LYS A 51 -12.99 -7.27 -11.14
CA LYS A 51 -11.63 -7.21 -11.64
C LYS A 51 -10.63 -7.51 -10.52
N ILE A 52 -9.71 -8.44 -10.77
CA ILE A 52 -8.63 -8.82 -9.86
C ILE A 52 -7.31 -8.30 -10.43
N LEU A 53 -6.53 -7.55 -9.63
CA LEU A 53 -5.17 -7.16 -9.94
C LEU A 53 -4.19 -7.90 -9.01
N LEU A 54 -3.21 -8.59 -9.58
CA LEU A 54 -2.07 -9.16 -8.86
C LEU A 54 -0.85 -8.24 -9.02
N ALA A 55 -0.43 -7.59 -7.94
CA ALA A 55 0.83 -6.86 -7.87
C ALA A 55 1.95 -7.82 -7.48
N ASN A 56 2.79 -8.16 -8.45
CA ASN A 56 3.81 -9.18 -8.36
C ASN A 56 5.19 -8.58 -8.05
N THR A 57 5.76 -8.93 -6.91
CA THR A 57 7.14 -8.55 -6.53
C THR A 57 8.10 -9.75 -6.60
N GLU A 58 7.59 -10.94 -6.94
CA GLU A 58 8.30 -12.22 -6.97
C GLU A 58 8.75 -12.60 -8.40
N GLN A 59 9.05 -11.60 -9.22
CA GLN A 59 9.44 -11.77 -10.62
C GLN A 59 8.38 -12.55 -11.42
N LYS A 60 8.77 -13.56 -12.21
CA LYS A 60 7.82 -14.30 -13.06
C LYS A 60 6.89 -15.28 -12.32
N ARG A 61 6.98 -15.41 -11.00
CA ARG A 61 6.16 -16.38 -10.25
C ARG A 61 4.67 -16.04 -10.29
N GLY A 62 4.31 -14.78 -10.34
CA GLY A 62 2.92 -14.34 -10.48
C GLY A 62 2.24 -14.84 -11.76
N TYR A 63 2.99 -15.23 -12.79
CA TYR A 63 2.45 -15.71 -14.07
C TYR A 63 2.17 -17.22 -14.12
N TYR A 64 2.61 -18.00 -13.13
CA TYR A 64 2.49 -19.47 -13.16
C TYR A 64 1.04 -19.95 -13.18
N TYR A 65 0.12 -19.16 -12.67
CA TYR A 65 -1.29 -19.52 -12.50
C TYR A 65 -2.23 -18.84 -13.49
N ALA A 66 -1.70 -18.16 -14.51
CA ALA A 66 -2.49 -17.41 -15.48
C ALA A 66 -3.42 -18.28 -16.35
N ASN A 67 -3.16 -19.59 -16.44
CA ASN A 67 -4.05 -20.54 -17.14
C ASN A 67 -5.16 -21.11 -16.25
N GLU A 68 -5.08 -20.88 -14.92
CA GLU A 68 -6.01 -21.44 -13.94
C GLU A 68 -6.97 -20.38 -13.38
N PHE A 69 -6.54 -19.11 -13.33
CA PHE A 69 -7.30 -18.01 -12.74
C PHE A 69 -7.34 -16.82 -13.70
N ASP A 70 -8.42 -16.04 -13.61
CA ASP A 70 -8.62 -14.81 -14.37
C ASP A 70 -8.22 -13.60 -13.51
N TYR A 71 -7.11 -12.96 -13.87
CA TYR A 71 -6.56 -11.79 -13.18
C TYR A 71 -5.63 -11.00 -14.07
N ASP A 72 -5.59 -9.70 -13.85
CA ASP A 72 -4.56 -8.82 -14.42
C ASP A 72 -3.32 -8.83 -13.51
N ILE A 73 -2.15 -8.56 -14.07
CA ILE A 73 -0.89 -8.55 -13.34
C ILE A 73 -0.09 -7.27 -13.59
N VAL A 74 0.50 -6.73 -12.54
CA VAL A 74 1.48 -5.65 -12.61
C VAL A 74 2.75 -6.08 -11.88
N ASP A 75 3.90 -5.98 -12.55
CA ASP A 75 5.20 -6.25 -11.94
C ASP A 75 5.70 -5.04 -11.16
N ILE A 76 6.12 -5.28 -9.93
CA ILE A 76 6.68 -4.27 -9.03
C ILE A 76 8.17 -4.54 -8.86
N ASP A 77 8.99 -3.83 -9.63
CA ASP A 77 10.43 -3.89 -9.54
C ASP A 77 10.98 -3.02 -8.40
N ALA A 78 12.19 -3.34 -7.96
CA ALA A 78 12.92 -2.48 -7.01
C ALA A 78 13.13 -1.06 -7.58
N PRO A 79 13.18 -0.01 -6.74
CA PRO A 79 13.12 -0.05 -5.27
C PRO A 79 11.71 -0.28 -4.74
N HIS A 80 11.62 -1.02 -3.61
CA HIS A 80 10.35 -1.36 -2.95
C HIS A 80 10.04 -0.39 -1.81
N ASN A 81 10.11 0.91 -2.06
CA ASN A 81 9.79 1.91 -1.05
C ASN A 81 8.28 1.96 -0.75
N PRO A 82 7.87 2.40 0.46
CA PRO A 82 6.46 2.45 0.84
C PRO A 82 5.58 3.25 -0.11
N GLU A 83 6.10 4.35 -0.69
CA GLU A 83 5.37 5.22 -1.59
C GLU A 83 4.90 4.48 -2.85
N LYS A 84 5.73 3.59 -3.39
CA LYS A 84 5.35 2.78 -4.57
C LYS A 84 4.14 1.87 -4.29
N TYR A 85 4.02 1.37 -3.07
CA TYR A 85 2.85 0.55 -2.69
C TYR A 85 1.61 1.41 -2.46
N VAL A 86 1.78 2.64 -1.98
CA VAL A 86 0.67 3.62 -1.92
C VAL A 86 0.18 3.94 -3.33
N GLU A 87 1.08 4.31 -4.25
CA GLU A 87 0.78 4.57 -5.65
C GLU A 87 0.11 3.37 -6.35
N LEU A 88 0.53 2.14 -6.03
CA LEU A 88 -0.09 0.92 -6.53
C LEU A 88 -1.56 0.79 -6.09
N ILE A 89 -1.84 1.06 -4.80
CA ILE A 89 -3.22 1.00 -4.28
C ILE A 89 -4.08 2.08 -4.94
N GLU A 90 -3.56 3.30 -5.06
CA GLU A 90 -4.24 4.41 -5.74
C GLU A 90 -4.50 4.08 -7.22
N PHE A 91 -3.53 3.48 -7.91
CA PHE A 91 -3.68 3.00 -9.28
C PHE A 91 -4.80 1.95 -9.38
N ALA A 92 -4.79 0.92 -8.53
CA ALA A 92 -5.82 -0.12 -8.56
C ALA A 92 -7.22 0.46 -8.36
N VAL A 93 -7.37 1.43 -7.46
CA VAL A 93 -8.63 2.15 -7.23
C VAL A 93 -9.06 2.96 -8.46
N SER A 94 -8.12 3.70 -9.08
CA SER A 94 -8.42 4.57 -10.24
C SER A 94 -8.78 3.79 -11.50
N GLU A 95 -8.20 2.59 -11.69
CA GLU A 95 -8.51 1.70 -12.82
C GLU A 95 -9.76 0.82 -12.58
N GLY A 96 -10.39 0.97 -11.40
CA GLY A 96 -11.64 0.30 -11.06
C GLY A 96 -11.48 -1.20 -10.83
N TYR A 97 -10.37 -1.61 -10.18
CA TYR A 97 -10.22 -2.96 -9.66
C TYR A 97 -11.02 -3.12 -8.37
N ASP A 98 -11.66 -4.27 -8.21
CA ASP A 98 -12.44 -4.61 -7.02
C ASP A 98 -11.56 -5.29 -5.95
N ILE A 99 -10.57 -6.04 -6.41
CA ILE A 99 -9.67 -6.85 -5.56
C ILE A 99 -8.22 -6.62 -6.00
N LEU A 100 -7.38 -6.21 -5.04
CA LEU A 100 -5.92 -6.11 -5.21
C LEU A 100 -5.23 -7.19 -4.39
N ILE A 101 -4.39 -7.99 -5.04
CA ILE A 101 -3.47 -8.93 -4.38
C ILE A 101 -2.08 -8.29 -4.39
N ILE A 102 -1.43 -8.13 -3.23
CA ILE A 102 -0.05 -7.67 -3.10
C ILE A 102 0.83 -8.87 -2.76
N ASP A 103 1.57 -9.39 -3.71
CA ASP A 103 2.43 -10.58 -3.55
C ASP A 103 3.91 -10.26 -3.86
N SER A 104 4.71 -9.92 -2.84
CA SER A 104 4.38 -9.88 -1.44
C SER A 104 4.63 -8.49 -0.84
N SER A 105 3.89 -8.15 0.20
CA SER A 105 4.11 -6.94 0.99
C SER A 105 5.42 -6.96 1.78
N SER A 106 6.04 -8.13 1.98
CA SER A 106 7.33 -8.24 2.67
C SER A 106 8.48 -7.52 1.98
N HIS A 107 8.39 -7.29 0.66
CA HIS A 107 9.43 -6.53 -0.05
C HIS A 107 9.41 -5.04 0.29
N GLU A 108 8.26 -4.47 0.67
CA GLU A 108 8.18 -3.10 1.19
C GLU A 108 9.05 -2.94 2.45
N TRP A 109 9.15 -3.98 3.25
CA TRP A 109 9.94 -3.99 4.47
C TRP A 109 11.40 -4.35 4.25
N GLU A 110 11.66 -5.58 3.72
CA GLU A 110 13.01 -6.18 3.61
C GLU A 110 13.59 -6.16 2.19
N GLY A 111 12.82 -5.76 1.17
CA GLY A 111 13.30 -5.71 -0.21
C GLY A 111 14.27 -4.56 -0.48
N LYS A 112 14.93 -4.60 -1.64
CA LYS A 112 15.84 -3.54 -2.07
C LYS A 112 15.09 -2.21 -2.16
N GLY A 113 15.56 -1.18 -1.45
CA GLY A 113 14.90 0.12 -1.33
C GLY A 113 13.71 0.13 -0.37
N GLY A 114 13.43 -0.98 0.35
CA GLY A 114 12.40 -1.08 1.36
C GLY A 114 12.77 -0.42 2.69
N CYS A 115 11.90 -0.53 3.68
CA CYS A 115 12.03 0.19 4.95
C CYS A 115 13.34 -0.08 5.69
N LEU A 116 13.82 -1.33 5.71
CA LEU A 116 15.10 -1.66 6.37
C LEU A 116 16.29 -0.98 5.69
N GLU A 117 16.34 -0.98 4.36
CA GLU A 117 17.42 -0.32 3.61
C GLU A 117 17.32 1.21 3.75
N LEU A 118 16.11 1.78 3.70
CA LEU A 118 15.89 3.21 3.94
C LEU A 118 16.36 3.64 5.32
N GLN A 119 16.16 2.82 6.35
CA GLN A 119 16.64 3.06 7.70
C GLN A 119 18.17 3.04 7.75
N GLN A 120 18.83 2.11 7.06
CA GLN A 120 20.28 2.07 6.94
C GLN A 120 20.84 3.32 6.24
N GLN A 121 20.24 3.72 5.13
CA GLN A 121 20.60 4.93 4.37
C GLN A 121 20.40 6.21 5.20
N ALA A 122 19.44 6.23 6.13
CA ALA A 122 19.19 7.34 7.04
C ALA A 122 20.15 7.38 8.24
N GLY A 123 21.16 6.49 8.27
CA GLY A 123 22.21 6.42 9.30
C GLY A 123 22.18 5.18 10.19
N GLY A 124 21.26 4.24 10.00
CA GLY A 124 21.21 2.93 10.68
C GLY A 124 20.92 2.98 12.18
N THR A 125 20.72 4.16 12.76
CA THR A 125 20.46 4.36 14.18
C THR A 125 18.98 4.17 14.52
N TYR A 126 18.65 4.04 15.80
CA TYR A 126 17.26 3.99 16.23
C TYR A 126 16.48 5.26 15.82
N GLN A 127 17.10 6.43 15.87
CA GLN A 127 16.49 7.71 15.48
C GLN A 127 16.16 7.77 13.99
N ALA A 128 16.86 7.01 13.13
CA ALA A 128 16.57 6.93 11.71
C ALA A 128 15.15 6.42 11.41
N TRP A 129 14.58 5.63 12.32
CA TRP A 129 13.18 5.18 12.23
C TRP A 129 12.18 6.34 12.27
N GLY A 130 12.54 7.47 12.87
CA GLY A 130 11.69 8.68 12.83
C GLY A 130 11.41 9.18 11.41
N LYS A 131 12.29 8.88 10.44
CA LYS A 131 12.11 9.22 9.02
C LYS A 131 11.37 8.14 8.22
N VAL A 132 11.54 6.88 8.58
CA VAL A 132 11.02 5.72 7.82
C VAL A 132 9.62 5.33 8.30
N THR A 133 9.39 5.33 9.61
CA THR A 133 8.09 4.96 10.20
C THR A 133 6.90 5.75 9.62
N PRO A 134 6.96 7.08 9.42
CA PRO A 134 5.85 7.81 8.81
C PRO A 134 5.54 7.35 7.38
N ARG A 135 6.55 6.96 6.61
CA ARG A 135 6.40 6.46 5.24
C ARG A 135 5.72 5.09 5.23
N HIS A 136 6.19 4.18 6.09
CA HIS A 136 5.56 2.87 6.30
C HIS A 136 4.11 2.99 6.77
N ASN A 137 3.84 3.91 7.71
CA ASN A 137 2.48 4.14 8.20
C ASN A 137 1.55 4.65 7.09
N LYS A 138 2.04 5.42 6.11
CA LYS A 138 1.24 5.80 4.93
C LYS A 138 0.80 4.58 4.12
N PHE A 139 1.67 3.59 3.94
CA PHE A 139 1.32 2.33 3.28
C PHE A 139 0.26 1.56 4.07
N ILE A 140 0.43 1.44 5.40
CA ILE A 140 -0.58 0.81 6.27
C ILE A 140 -1.94 1.51 6.13
N ASN A 141 -1.94 2.84 6.22
CA ASN A 141 -3.18 3.62 6.09
C ASN A 141 -3.80 3.48 4.69
N ALA A 142 -2.99 3.43 3.64
CA ALA A 142 -3.49 3.21 2.28
C ALA A 142 -4.17 1.84 2.14
N ILE A 143 -3.64 0.78 2.78
CA ILE A 143 -4.34 -0.51 2.85
C ILE A 143 -5.67 -0.34 3.59
N ALA A 144 -5.63 0.18 4.81
CA ALA A 144 -6.80 0.24 5.69
C ALA A 144 -7.95 1.09 5.10
N ASP A 145 -7.62 2.26 4.53
CA ASP A 145 -8.59 3.24 4.05
C ASP A 145 -9.03 3.02 2.59
N SER A 146 -8.37 2.11 1.85
CA SER A 146 -8.69 1.88 0.43
C SER A 146 -10.12 1.38 0.21
N PRO A 147 -10.85 1.91 -0.79
CA PRO A 147 -12.21 1.50 -1.12
C PRO A 147 -12.27 0.27 -2.05
N ILE A 148 -11.32 -0.65 -1.91
CA ILE A 148 -11.27 -1.95 -2.61
C ILE A 148 -10.86 -3.05 -1.64
N HIS A 149 -11.13 -4.30 -1.98
CA HIS A 149 -10.66 -5.44 -1.20
C HIS A 149 -9.16 -5.65 -1.42
N ILE A 150 -8.40 -5.93 -0.35
CA ILE A 150 -6.96 -6.19 -0.47
C ILE A 150 -6.62 -7.54 0.17
N ILE A 151 -5.86 -8.34 -0.56
CA ILE A 151 -5.20 -9.55 -0.06
C ILE A 151 -3.69 -9.30 -0.09
N ALA A 152 -3.05 -9.23 1.07
CA ALA A 152 -1.60 -9.06 1.16
C ALA A 152 -0.93 -10.37 1.57
N THR A 153 0.06 -10.81 0.79
CA THR A 153 0.87 -11.95 1.21
C THR A 153 2.11 -11.46 1.95
N MET A 154 2.55 -12.23 2.93
CA MET A 154 3.75 -12.00 3.70
C MET A 154 4.62 -13.26 3.76
N ARG A 155 5.92 -13.08 3.60
CA ARG A 155 6.88 -14.17 3.84
C ARG A 155 6.93 -14.47 5.34
N GLY A 156 6.86 -15.73 5.69
CA GLY A 156 7.02 -16.19 7.06
C GLY A 156 8.50 -16.37 7.43
N LYS A 157 8.84 -16.05 8.67
CA LYS A 157 10.11 -16.38 9.32
C LYS A 157 9.84 -17.14 10.61
N ASP A 158 10.66 -18.14 10.91
CA ASP A 158 10.60 -18.80 12.20
C ASP A 158 10.92 -17.80 13.33
N GLN A 159 10.07 -17.78 14.34
CA GLN A 159 10.30 -17.02 15.57
C GLN A 159 10.85 -17.95 16.65
N TYR A 160 11.86 -17.47 17.38
CA TYR A 160 12.51 -18.20 18.44
C TYR A 160 12.54 -17.36 19.71
N GLU A 161 12.23 -17.98 20.84
CA GLU A 161 12.48 -17.41 22.15
C GLU A 161 13.82 -17.96 22.70
N VAL A 162 14.65 -17.06 23.16
CA VAL A 162 15.89 -17.39 23.83
C VAL A 162 15.72 -17.07 25.31
N SER A 163 15.54 -18.10 26.13
CA SER A 163 15.46 -17.99 27.59
C SER A 163 16.73 -18.51 28.25
N LYS A 164 17.06 -17.98 29.43
CA LYS A 164 18.12 -18.52 30.28
C LYS A 164 17.46 -19.08 31.53
N ASP A 165 17.82 -20.32 31.90
CA ASP A 165 17.40 -20.88 33.16
C ASP A 165 18.16 -20.25 34.33
N ASP A 166 17.74 -20.54 35.59
CA ASP A 166 18.37 -20.02 36.81
C ASP A 166 19.84 -20.43 36.96
N ARG A 167 20.32 -21.37 36.15
CA ARG A 167 21.70 -21.83 36.07
C ARG A 167 22.48 -21.20 34.93
N GLY A 168 21.90 -20.22 34.21
CA GLY A 168 22.53 -19.51 33.10
C GLY A 168 22.59 -20.31 31.78
N LYS A 169 21.99 -21.50 31.70
CA LYS A 169 21.91 -22.30 30.47
C LYS A 169 20.91 -21.68 29.52
N THR A 170 21.37 -21.38 28.32
CA THR A 170 20.52 -20.85 27.26
C THR A 170 19.62 -21.96 26.66
N SER A 171 18.33 -21.72 26.64
CA SER A 171 17.33 -22.54 25.93
C SER A 171 16.77 -21.73 24.76
N VAL A 172 16.70 -22.36 23.59
CA VAL A 172 16.10 -21.77 22.38
C VAL A 172 14.84 -22.57 22.06
N GLN A 173 13.69 -21.92 22.15
CA GLN A 173 12.40 -22.53 21.83
C GLN A 173 11.81 -21.86 20.59
N LYS A 174 11.34 -22.65 19.62
CA LYS A 174 10.60 -22.13 18.47
C LYS A 174 9.20 -21.73 18.94
N LEU A 175 8.86 -20.45 18.80
CA LEU A 175 7.55 -19.91 19.16
C LEU A 175 6.50 -20.09 18.05
N GLY A 176 6.97 -20.18 16.79
CA GLY A 176 6.07 -20.26 15.63
C GLY A 176 6.66 -19.61 14.39
N VAL A 177 5.78 -19.15 13.52
CA VAL A 177 6.14 -18.41 12.30
C VAL A 177 5.53 -17.02 12.39
N GLY A 178 6.35 -15.98 12.32
CA GLY A 178 5.91 -14.59 12.24
C GLY A 178 6.09 -14.02 10.83
N ALA A 179 5.47 -12.90 10.55
CA ALA A 179 5.62 -12.20 9.30
C ALA A 179 7.04 -11.60 9.14
N LYS A 180 7.59 -11.65 7.93
CA LYS A 180 8.73 -10.80 7.53
C LYS A 180 8.20 -9.43 7.12
N GLN A 181 7.78 -8.69 8.10
CA GLN A 181 7.25 -7.35 8.04
C GLN A 181 7.49 -6.68 9.40
N ARG A 182 7.15 -5.42 9.56
CA ARG A 182 7.16 -4.75 10.85
C ARG A 182 6.23 -5.48 11.82
N ASP A 183 6.69 -5.67 13.05
CA ASP A 183 5.88 -6.34 14.08
C ASP A 183 4.52 -5.63 14.25
N GLY A 184 3.46 -6.41 14.22
CA GLY A 184 2.09 -5.92 14.33
C GLY A 184 1.40 -5.56 13.02
N PHE A 185 2.09 -5.58 11.88
CA PHE A 185 1.48 -5.33 10.58
C PHE A 185 0.32 -6.28 10.27
N GLU A 186 0.44 -7.54 10.66
CA GLU A 186 -0.60 -8.56 10.52
C GLU A 186 -1.89 -8.24 11.27
N TYR A 187 -1.83 -7.37 12.29
CA TYR A 187 -3.01 -6.97 13.07
C TYR A 187 -3.88 -5.92 12.39
N GLU A 188 -3.40 -5.29 11.32
CA GLU A 188 -4.17 -4.30 10.57
C GLU A 188 -5.21 -4.92 9.63
N PHE A 189 -5.17 -6.24 9.44
CA PHE A 189 -6.06 -6.97 8.54
C PHE A 189 -7.34 -7.44 9.24
N THR A 190 -8.41 -7.62 8.48
CA THR A 190 -9.70 -8.16 8.95
C THR A 190 -9.54 -9.63 9.34
N CYS A 191 -8.89 -10.40 8.49
CA CYS A 191 -8.54 -11.80 8.71
C CYS A 191 -7.07 -12.03 8.36
N THR A 192 -6.39 -12.86 9.15
CA THR A 192 -5.00 -13.27 8.91
C THR A 192 -4.90 -14.79 8.99
N PHE A 193 -4.28 -15.39 7.97
CA PHE A 193 -4.07 -16.83 7.86
C PHE A 193 -2.57 -17.16 7.84
N LEU A 194 -2.19 -18.17 8.58
CA LEU A 194 -0.87 -18.80 8.52
C LEU A 194 -0.97 -20.10 7.74
N ILE A 195 -0.25 -20.21 6.62
CA ILE A 195 -0.24 -21.42 5.79
C ILE A 195 0.97 -22.26 6.16
N ASP A 196 0.75 -23.50 6.53
CA ASP A 196 1.81 -24.48 6.78
C ASP A 196 2.48 -24.91 5.46
N GLN A 197 3.81 -24.91 5.44
CA GLN A 197 4.58 -25.18 4.22
C GLN A 197 4.45 -26.62 3.71
N LYS A 198 4.21 -27.57 4.61
CA LYS A 198 4.20 -29.01 4.25
C LYS A 198 2.84 -29.47 3.76
N THR A 199 1.79 -28.97 4.41
CA THR A 199 0.41 -29.39 4.13
C THR A 199 -0.31 -28.42 3.21
N ASN A 200 0.19 -27.16 3.05
CA ASN A 200 -0.47 -26.01 2.44
C ASN A 200 -1.82 -25.67 3.09
N CYS A 201 -2.11 -26.22 4.26
CA CYS A 201 -3.29 -25.88 5.03
C CYS A 201 -3.07 -24.52 5.75
N ALA A 202 -4.08 -23.69 5.72
CA ALA A 202 -4.13 -22.40 6.39
C ALA A 202 -4.82 -22.54 7.73
N GLU A 203 -4.25 -21.95 8.75
CA GLU A 203 -4.84 -21.78 10.08
C GLU A 203 -5.11 -20.30 10.32
N VAL A 204 -6.26 -19.99 10.88
CA VAL A 204 -6.64 -18.62 11.19
C VAL A 204 -5.86 -18.12 12.40
N GLN A 205 -5.11 -17.02 12.23
CA GLN A 205 -4.37 -16.37 13.33
C GLN A 205 -5.14 -15.18 13.91
N LYS A 206 -5.95 -14.55 13.08
CA LYS A 206 -6.83 -13.45 13.47
C LYS A 206 -8.10 -13.51 12.63
N ASP A 207 -9.24 -13.37 13.27
CA ASP A 207 -10.56 -13.31 12.63
C ASP A 207 -11.50 -12.33 13.34
N ASN A 208 -11.59 -11.12 12.80
CA ASN A 208 -12.56 -10.13 13.30
C ASN A 208 -13.98 -10.41 12.79
N THR A 209 -14.16 -11.42 11.95
CA THR A 209 -15.45 -11.75 11.34
C THR A 209 -16.20 -12.83 12.08
N HIS A 210 -15.50 -13.64 12.88
CA HIS A 210 -15.98 -14.82 13.57
C HIS A 210 -16.51 -15.94 12.65
N ILE A 211 -16.25 -15.86 11.33
CA ILE A 211 -16.75 -16.86 10.36
C ILE A 211 -15.86 -18.10 10.27
N PHE A 212 -14.63 -18.03 10.83
CA PHE A 212 -13.66 -19.12 10.80
C PHE A 212 -13.32 -19.67 12.19
N GLU A 213 -13.97 -19.22 13.27
CA GLU A 213 -13.63 -19.58 14.66
C GLU A 213 -13.57 -21.08 14.94
N HIS A 214 -14.31 -21.87 14.19
CA HIS A 214 -14.40 -23.33 14.38
C HIS A 214 -13.79 -24.11 13.21
N GLU A 215 -13.15 -23.45 12.26
CA GLU A 215 -12.43 -24.10 11.18
C GLU A 215 -11.02 -24.45 11.67
N GLY A 216 -10.67 -25.75 11.64
CA GLY A 216 -9.30 -26.20 11.81
C GLY A 216 -8.43 -25.82 10.60
N ALA A 217 -7.14 -26.19 10.63
CA ALA A 217 -6.26 -25.97 9.51
C ALA A 217 -6.80 -26.67 8.24
N THR A 218 -7.05 -25.91 7.17
CA THR A 218 -7.65 -26.39 5.91
C THR A 218 -7.04 -25.70 4.70
N LEU A 219 -7.17 -26.29 3.51
CA LEU A 219 -6.76 -25.66 2.27
C LEU A 219 -7.65 -24.44 1.98
N LEU A 220 -7.05 -23.30 1.68
CA LEU A 220 -7.81 -22.14 1.21
C LEU A 220 -8.47 -22.47 -0.14
N THR A 221 -9.74 -22.13 -0.24
CA THR A 221 -10.57 -22.37 -1.41
C THR A 221 -11.37 -21.14 -1.78
N GLU A 222 -12.00 -21.14 -2.93
CA GLU A 222 -12.92 -20.10 -3.40
C GLU A 222 -14.08 -19.92 -2.40
N ASN A 223 -14.47 -21.00 -1.73
CA ASN A 223 -15.53 -20.94 -0.72
C ASN A 223 -15.18 -20.07 0.50
N HIS A 224 -13.90 -19.99 0.87
CA HIS A 224 -13.45 -19.08 1.92
C HIS A 224 -13.59 -17.62 1.44
N GLY A 225 -13.24 -17.33 0.18
CA GLY A 225 -13.45 -16.01 -0.43
C GLY A 225 -14.92 -15.60 -0.45
N LYS A 226 -15.82 -16.52 -0.82
CA LYS A 226 -17.28 -16.31 -0.79
C LYS A 226 -17.78 -15.99 0.63
N LYS A 227 -17.38 -16.77 1.63
CA LYS A 227 -17.76 -16.52 3.03
C LYS A 227 -17.32 -15.12 3.49
N ILE A 228 -16.08 -14.71 3.16
CA ILE A 228 -15.54 -13.38 3.48
C ILE A 228 -16.43 -12.30 2.87
N MET A 229 -16.81 -12.43 1.59
CA MET A 229 -17.63 -11.45 0.90
C MET A 229 -19.07 -11.41 1.42
N GLN A 230 -19.68 -12.56 1.69
CA GLN A 230 -21.01 -12.63 2.30
C GLN A 230 -21.03 -11.91 3.66
N TRP A 231 -19.97 -12.09 4.45
CA TRP A 231 -19.81 -11.36 5.69
C TRP A 231 -19.64 -9.86 5.45
N ALA A 232 -18.77 -9.45 4.50
CA ALA A 232 -18.51 -8.05 4.18
C ALA A 232 -19.79 -7.32 3.73
N ASN A 233 -20.63 -8.00 2.95
CA ASN A 233 -21.86 -7.48 2.36
C ASN A 233 -23.08 -7.56 3.29
N SER A 234 -22.97 -8.20 4.47
CA SER A 234 -24.10 -8.35 5.42
C SER A 234 -24.49 -7.04 6.13
N GLY A 235 -23.78 -5.93 5.89
CA GLY A 235 -24.09 -4.60 6.43
C GLY A 235 -24.96 -3.73 5.51
N GLU A 236 -25.48 -2.63 6.03
CA GLU A 236 -26.11 -1.57 5.24
C GLU A 236 -25.05 -0.94 4.31
N GLY A 237 -25.45 -0.38 3.15
CA GLY A 237 -24.53 0.15 2.14
C GLY A 237 -23.48 1.11 2.75
N TYR A 238 -22.22 0.83 2.49
CA TYR A 238 -21.08 1.64 2.90
C TYR A 238 -20.89 2.81 1.91
N THR A 239 -20.87 4.01 2.44
CA THR A 239 -20.38 5.17 1.71
C THR A 239 -18.97 5.45 2.21
N PRO A 240 -17.92 5.34 1.35
CA PRO A 240 -16.56 5.65 1.78
C PRO A 240 -16.54 7.07 2.36
N VAL A 241 -16.12 7.19 3.61
CA VAL A 241 -15.77 8.50 4.16
C VAL A 241 -14.44 8.85 3.52
N VAL A 242 -14.47 9.71 2.51
CA VAL A 242 -13.26 10.38 2.03
C VAL A 242 -12.75 11.18 3.23
N ARG A 243 -11.83 10.62 3.99
CA ARG A 243 -11.07 11.38 4.95
C ARG A 243 -10.27 12.38 4.12
N LYS A 244 -10.71 13.65 4.14
CA LYS A 244 -9.78 14.73 3.80
C LYS A 244 -8.58 14.51 4.73
N GLU A 245 -7.40 14.34 4.16
CA GLU A 245 -6.16 14.37 4.95
C GLU A 245 -6.29 15.54 5.93
N GLU A 246 -6.38 15.24 7.22
CA GLU A 246 -6.10 16.22 8.24
C GLU A 246 -4.59 16.44 8.13
N THR A 247 -4.20 17.30 7.21
CA THR A 247 -2.93 17.99 7.33
C THR A 247 -2.96 18.62 8.72
N ASN A 248 -2.03 18.25 9.58
CA ASN A 248 -1.71 19.00 10.77
C ASN A 248 -1.41 20.43 10.34
N THR A 249 -2.46 21.23 10.28
CA THR A 249 -2.40 22.68 10.10
C THR A 249 -2.38 23.32 11.48
N ASP A 250 -1.20 23.30 12.10
CA ASP A 250 -0.74 24.48 12.75
C ASP A 250 0.16 25.20 11.74
N THR A 251 -0.33 26.32 11.20
CA THR A 251 0.25 27.19 10.18
C THR A 251 0.17 26.70 8.73
N ALA A 252 -0.92 26.97 7.97
CA ALA A 252 -0.81 27.33 6.55
C ALA A 252 -2.16 27.41 5.83
N ASP A 253 -2.82 28.55 5.82
CA ASP A 253 -3.82 28.90 4.81
C ASP A 253 -3.19 29.58 3.56
N ALA A 254 -1.85 29.50 3.40
CA ALA A 254 -1.13 30.16 2.30
C ALA A 254 -0.35 29.24 1.36
N ASP A 255 -0.23 27.93 1.64
CA ASP A 255 0.73 27.05 0.92
C ASP A 255 0.11 26.23 -0.23
N ASP A 256 -1.18 25.95 -0.24
CA ASP A 256 -1.84 25.18 -1.31
C ASP A 256 -1.86 25.91 -2.67
N GLY A 257 -2.00 27.23 -2.67
CA GLY A 257 -2.01 28.03 -3.89
C GLY A 257 -0.64 28.10 -4.57
N ILE A 258 0.43 28.25 -3.80
CA ILE A 258 1.79 28.38 -4.33
C ILE A 258 2.34 27.04 -4.86
N THR A 259 1.99 25.93 -4.23
CA THR A 259 2.42 24.58 -4.64
C THR A 259 1.83 24.19 -5.99
N ALA A 260 0.56 24.51 -6.25
CA ALA A 260 -0.08 24.28 -7.54
C ALA A 260 0.59 25.11 -8.66
N ILE A 261 0.87 26.37 -8.39
CA ILE A 261 1.53 27.28 -9.34
C ILE A 261 2.97 26.81 -9.64
N LYS A 262 3.73 26.36 -8.63
CA LYS A 262 5.08 25.80 -8.82
C LYS A 262 5.08 24.58 -9.71
N LYS A 263 4.11 23.66 -9.54
CA LYS A 263 3.94 22.49 -10.42
C LYS A 263 3.67 22.91 -11.85
N GLU A 264 2.86 23.93 -12.07
CA GLU A 264 2.57 24.44 -13.40
C GLU A 264 3.81 25.09 -14.03
N ILE A 265 4.58 25.90 -13.28
CA ILE A 265 5.87 26.46 -13.72
C ILE A 265 6.82 25.34 -14.16
N ILE A 266 6.99 24.27 -13.37
CA ILE A 266 7.87 23.15 -13.68
C ILE A 266 7.42 22.45 -14.97
N SER A 267 6.11 22.26 -15.17
CA SER A 267 5.56 21.70 -16.41
C SER A 267 5.92 22.53 -17.65
N TYR A 268 5.80 23.86 -17.56
CA TYR A 268 6.20 24.78 -18.64
C TYR A 268 7.71 24.77 -18.85
N CYS A 269 8.53 24.76 -17.81
CA CYS A 269 9.98 24.64 -17.92
C CYS A 269 10.39 23.41 -18.72
N THR A 270 9.74 22.27 -18.49
CA THR A 270 10.02 21.03 -19.23
C THR A 270 9.66 21.17 -20.72
N LYS A 271 8.50 21.77 -21.02
CA LYS A 271 8.04 22.00 -22.42
C LYS A 271 8.92 22.98 -23.20
N LEU A 272 9.51 23.94 -22.51
CA LEU A 272 10.35 24.99 -23.09
C LEU A 272 11.86 24.60 -23.25
N GLY A 273 12.22 23.34 -22.94
CA GLY A 273 13.60 22.85 -23.09
C GLY A 273 14.44 22.95 -21.81
N GLY A 274 13.85 23.31 -20.67
CA GLY A 274 14.51 23.32 -19.37
C GLY A 274 15.73 24.22 -19.32
N THR A 275 16.83 23.73 -18.75
CA THR A 275 18.10 24.49 -18.58
C THR A 275 18.79 24.88 -19.87
N LYS A 276 18.38 24.36 -21.02
CA LYS A 276 18.92 24.70 -22.34
C LYS A 276 18.32 25.99 -22.90
N ASN A 277 17.24 26.49 -22.34
CA ASN A 277 16.58 27.72 -22.76
C ASN A 277 17.11 28.90 -21.92
N GLU A 278 17.95 29.74 -22.51
CA GLU A 278 18.60 30.87 -21.81
C GLU A 278 17.57 31.93 -21.34
N GLU A 279 16.53 32.20 -22.14
CA GLU A 279 15.50 33.16 -21.82
C GLU A 279 14.67 32.66 -20.61
N LEU A 280 14.30 31.36 -20.58
CA LEU A 280 13.65 30.71 -19.46
C LEU A 280 14.50 30.79 -18.19
N MET A 281 15.79 30.46 -18.30
CA MET A 281 16.70 30.48 -17.15
C MET A 281 16.92 31.90 -16.61
N THR A 282 16.97 32.88 -17.47
CA THR A 282 17.08 34.30 -17.09
C THR A 282 15.80 34.73 -16.34
N THR A 283 14.63 34.36 -16.87
CA THR A 283 13.35 34.67 -16.24
C THR A 283 13.25 34.01 -14.86
N LEU A 284 13.59 32.75 -14.72
CA LEU A 284 13.57 32.03 -13.43
C LEU A 284 14.53 32.65 -12.40
N LYS A 285 15.75 33.03 -12.82
CA LYS A 285 16.75 33.65 -11.93
C LYS A 285 16.33 35.02 -11.40
N ALA A 286 15.45 35.72 -12.10
CA ALA A 286 14.89 36.99 -11.61
C ALA A 286 14.03 36.82 -10.36
N TYR A 287 13.41 35.63 -10.16
CA TYR A 287 12.59 35.31 -9.00
C TYR A 287 13.32 34.44 -7.98
N VAL A 288 14.22 33.58 -8.42
CA VAL A 288 15.03 32.70 -7.58
C VAL A 288 16.46 32.62 -8.12
N PRO A 289 17.48 33.07 -7.37
CA PRO A 289 18.87 33.08 -7.83
C PRO A 289 19.39 31.72 -8.31
N SER A 290 18.87 30.62 -7.74
CA SER A 290 19.20 29.24 -8.15
C SER A 290 18.57 28.84 -9.49
N GLY A 291 17.59 29.58 -10.00
CA GLY A 291 16.79 29.17 -11.16
C GLY A 291 15.87 27.97 -10.94
N ASN A 292 15.68 27.54 -9.68
CA ASN A 292 14.80 26.42 -9.33
C ASN A 292 13.43 26.93 -8.89
N PRO A 293 12.33 26.64 -9.61
CA PRO A 293 10.98 27.11 -9.29
C PRO A 293 10.51 26.76 -7.86
N ASN A 294 11.00 25.66 -7.29
CA ASN A 294 10.66 25.25 -5.92
C ASN A 294 11.17 26.26 -4.87
N GLY A 295 12.14 27.10 -5.20
CA GLY A 295 12.68 28.14 -4.33
C GLY A 295 11.81 29.39 -4.22
N ILE A 296 10.76 29.57 -5.01
CA ILE A 296 9.86 30.74 -4.95
C ILE A 296 9.01 30.59 -3.67
N LYS A 297 9.07 31.59 -2.79
CA LYS A 297 8.38 31.54 -1.47
C LYS A 297 7.12 32.37 -1.42
N ASP A 298 6.94 33.30 -2.36
CA ASP A 298 5.82 34.21 -2.41
C ASP A 298 4.86 33.83 -3.54
N ILE A 299 3.54 33.81 -3.26
CA ILE A 299 2.52 33.34 -4.21
C ILE A 299 2.33 34.31 -5.38
N ASP A 300 2.46 35.61 -5.15
CA ASP A 300 2.26 36.59 -6.20
C ASP A 300 3.48 36.63 -7.12
N ALA A 301 4.69 36.47 -6.55
CA ALA A 301 5.91 36.23 -7.33
C ALA A 301 5.83 34.96 -8.16
N ALA A 302 5.22 33.89 -7.65
CA ALA A 302 5.02 32.65 -8.40
C ALA A 302 4.04 32.84 -9.58
N LYS A 303 2.93 33.56 -9.37
CA LYS A 303 1.97 33.89 -10.44
C LYS A 303 2.60 34.74 -11.53
N GLU A 304 3.33 35.79 -11.15
CA GLU A 304 4.03 36.67 -12.10
C GLU A 304 5.10 35.90 -12.89
N CYS A 305 5.86 35.03 -12.24
CA CYS A 305 6.83 34.16 -12.87
C CYS A 305 6.16 33.24 -13.90
N LEU A 306 5.03 32.61 -13.56
CA LEU A 306 4.27 31.74 -14.45
C LEU A 306 3.80 32.47 -15.71
N GLU A 307 3.24 33.67 -15.58
CA GLU A 307 2.76 34.47 -16.71
C GLU A 307 3.91 34.83 -17.66
N LYS A 308 5.07 35.22 -17.13
CA LYS A 308 6.26 35.50 -17.94
C LYS A 308 6.78 34.27 -18.66
N ILE A 309 6.79 33.11 -18.01
CA ILE A 309 7.22 31.84 -18.62
C ILE A 309 6.28 31.39 -19.73
N LYS A 310 4.94 31.60 -19.56
CA LYS A 310 3.95 31.31 -20.62
C LYS A 310 4.16 32.12 -21.90
N ALA A 311 4.80 33.30 -21.81
CA ALA A 311 5.09 34.15 -22.95
C ALA A 311 6.36 33.73 -23.74
N ILE A 312 7.20 32.85 -23.17
CA ILE A 312 8.45 32.38 -23.82
C ILE A 312 8.12 31.35 -24.90
N LYS A 313 8.75 31.46 -26.06
CA LYS A 313 8.58 30.50 -27.14
C LYS A 313 9.45 29.27 -26.94
N PRO A 314 8.96 28.06 -27.30
CA PRO A 314 9.77 26.84 -27.28
C PRO A 314 10.99 27.01 -28.18
N ILE A 315 12.12 26.39 -27.81
CA ILE A 315 13.28 26.27 -28.68
C ILE A 315 12.89 25.33 -29.82
N GLU A 316 12.97 25.80 -31.06
CA GLU A 316 12.85 24.93 -32.24
C GLU A 316 14.02 23.93 -32.22
N ALA A 317 13.72 22.66 -32.40
CA ALA A 317 14.64 21.54 -32.27
C ALA A 317 15.58 21.44 -33.51
#